data_23b821a650b5c795ac851ccc0dcdac8f
#
_entry.id   23b821a650b5c795ac851ccc0dcdac8f
#
_cell.length_a   1.000
_cell.length_b   1.000
_cell.length_c   1.000
_cell.angle_alpha   90.00
_cell.angle_beta   90.00
_cell.angle_gamma   90.00
#
_symmetry.space_group_name_H-M   'P 1'
#
loop_
_entity.id
_entity.type
_entity.pdbx_description
1 polymer ?
#
loop_
_entity_poly.entity_id
_entity_poly.type
_entity_poly.pdbx_seq_one_letter_code
_entity_poly.pdbx_strand_id
1 'polypeptide(L)'
;MTMTDMAAETLPAGRPGTFEGAIVIGAGAAGLAVAQALAAAGVATQVLERENRLAEPWHRRHENLHLNTHRDLSALPGVAYPAGTPAFPHRTTVIGHLNHFAEAHRLPVEFGIAVKDVSFNGDHWTVRTSAGPRRARHVVVATGRDRQPFIPVWKGMEDFPGRIVHSADFGAAKDYEDKKVLVVGAGNSGFDALNHLSGAKTGQMWLAAPTTSTF
;
A
#
# COMPACT_ATOMS: atom_id res chain seq x y z
N MET A 1 -8.88 -12.35 44.61
CA MET A 1 -7.49 -12.30 44.09
C MET A 1 -7.60 -11.69 42.70
N THR A 2 -7.42 -10.41 42.64
CA THR A 2 -7.68 -9.51 41.52
C THR A 2 -6.59 -9.70 40.49
N MET A 3 -6.98 -9.95 39.23
CA MET A 3 -6.06 -9.94 38.08
C MET A 3 -5.59 -8.49 37.89
N THR A 4 -4.34 -8.29 38.26
CA THR A 4 -3.64 -7.03 38.16
C THR A 4 -3.43 -6.65 36.69
N ASP A 5 -3.88 -5.47 36.40
CA ASP A 5 -3.66 -4.65 35.21
C ASP A 5 -2.20 -4.75 34.70
N MET A 6 -1.96 -5.57 33.67
CA MET A 6 -0.75 -5.46 32.88
C MET A 6 -1.00 -4.36 31.82
N ALA A 7 -0.74 -3.13 32.20
CA ALA A 7 -0.62 -2.04 31.24
C ALA A 7 0.40 -2.44 30.17
N ALA A 8 -0.05 -2.61 28.94
CA ALA A 8 0.83 -2.80 27.79
C ALA A 8 1.67 -1.53 27.64
N GLU A 9 2.91 -1.62 28.05
CA GLU A 9 3.91 -0.57 27.89
C GLU A 9 4.10 -0.35 26.38
N THR A 10 3.77 0.85 25.92
CA THR A 10 4.01 1.27 24.53
C THR A 10 5.53 1.27 24.34
N LEU A 11 6.07 0.32 23.58
CA LEU A 11 7.49 0.29 23.25
C LEU A 11 7.85 1.60 22.54
N PRO A 12 8.88 2.33 23.00
CA PRO A 12 9.29 3.56 22.36
C PRO A 12 9.79 3.29 20.94
N ALA A 13 9.56 4.21 20.01
CA ALA A 13 10.08 4.17 18.66
C ALA A 13 11.59 3.85 18.67
N GLY A 14 11.99 2.82 17.92
CA GLY A 14 13.37 2.33 17.92
C GLY A 14 14.37 3.43 17.55
N ARG A 15 15.37 3.63 18.36
CA ARG A 15 16.46 4.60 18.10
C ARG A 15 17.47 4.01 17.12
N PRO A 16 18.19 4.84 16.34
CA PRO A 16 19.31 4.37 15.52
C PRO A 16 20.30 3.52 16.34
N GLY A 17 20.63 2.32 15.86
CA GLY A 17 21.54 1.40 16.55
C GLY A 17 20.90 0.46 17.57
N THR A 18 19.58 0.55 17.83
CA THR A 18 18.88 -0.41 18.71
C THR A 18 18.73 -1.78 18.04
N PHE A 19 18.74 -2.81 18.86
CA PHE A 19 18.47 -4.19 18.41
C PHE A 19 16.98 -4.49 18.60
N GLU A 20 16.30 -4.74 17.47
CA GLU A 20 14.89 -5.09 17.45
C GLU A 20 14.71 -6.62 17.30
N GLY A 21 13.67 -7.17 17.88
CA GLY A 21 13.30 -8.57 17.65
C GLY A 21 12.94 -8.80 16.19
N ALA A 22 12.08 -7.94 15.63
CA ALA A 22 11.70 -7.95 14.23
C ALA A 22 11.56 -6.52 13.69
N ILE A 23 12.00 -6.30 12.45
CA ILE A 23 11.71 -5.09 11.67
C ILE A 23 10.80 -5.50 10.50
N VAL A 24 9.66 -4.83 10.38
CA VAL A 24 8.75 -4.95 9.25
C VAL A 24 8.93 -3.73 8.34
N ILE A 25 9.21 -3.94 7.07
CA ILE A 25 9.46 -2.87 6.10
C ILE A 25 8.19 -2.64 5.28
N GLY A 26 7.53 -1.51 5.52
CA GLY A 26 6.27 -1.10 4.91
C GLY A 26 5.07 -1.30 5.83
N ALA A 27 4.25 -0.25 5.98
CA ALA A 27 3.03 -0.22 6.80
C ALA A 27 1.75 -0.32 5.95
N GLY A 28 1.78 -1.11 4.89
CA GLY A 28 0.58 -1.53 4.15
C GLY A 28 -0.17 -2.65 4.88
N ALA A 29 -1.26 -3.15 4.28
CA ALA A 29 -2.10 -4.20 4.86
C ALA A 29 -1.29 -5.42 5.33
N ALA A 30 -0.35 -5.92 4.51
CA ALA A 30 0.49 -7.06 4.83
C ALA A 30 1.43 -6.76 6.01
N GLY A 31 2.08 -5.58 6.00
CA GLY A 31 3.01 -5.20 7.07
C GLY A 31 2.32 -5.01 8.41
N LEU A 32 1.14 -4.38 8.42
CA LEU A 32 0.35 -4.20 9.64
C LEU A 32 -0.13 -5.56 10.19
N ALA A 33 -0.64 -6.46 9.33
CA ALA A 33 -1.07 -7.79 9.75
C ALA A 33 0.08 -8.63 10.33
N VAL A 34 1.26 -8.59 9.70
CA VAL A 34 2.45 -9.29 10.22
C VAL A 34 2.92 -8.68 11.52
N ALA A 35 2.96 -7.35 11.64
CA ALA A 35 3.35 -6.69 12.89
C ALA A 35 2.43 -7.07 14.05
N GLN A 36 1.13 -7.11 13.81
CA GLN A 36 0.16 -7.57 14.79
C GLN A 36 0.41 -9.04 15.21
N ALA A 37 0.61 -9.94 14.25
CA ALA A 37 0.86 -11.34 14.53
C ALA A 37 2.16 -11.56 15.32
N LEU A 38 3.23 -10.84 14.98
CA LEU A 38 4.49 -10.88 15.72
C LEU A 38 4.33 -10.33 17.14
N ALA A 39 3.64 -9.22 17.31
CA ALA A 39 3.37 -8.64 18.63
C ALA A 39 2.53 -9.60 19.48
N ALA A 40 1.52 -10.24 18.92
CA ALA A 40 0.71 -11.25 19.61
C ALA A 40 1.52 -12.50 20.01
N ALA A 41 2.59 -12.81 19.27
CA ALA A 41 3.55 -13.87 19.59
C ALA A 41 4.63 -13.43 20.58
N GLY A 42 4.56 -12.20 21.13
CA GLY A 42 5.55 -11.67 22.09
C GLY A 42 6.88 -11.24 21.46
N VAL A 43 6.93 -11.06 20.14
CA VAL A 43 8.13 -10.59 19.46
C VAL A 43 8.13 -9.06 19.43
N ALA A 44 9.14 -8.43 20.03
CA ALA A 44 9.36 -7.00 19.93
C ALA A 44 9.50 -6.62 18.45
N THR A 45 8.59 -5.78 17.96
CA THR A 45 8.46 -5.50 16.53
C THR A 45 8.46 -3.99 16.29
N GLN A 46 9.15 -3.55 15.25
CA GLN A 46 9.13 -2.18 14.74
C GLN A 46 8.71 -2.20 13.29
N VAL A 47 7.76 -1.34 12.91
CA VAL A 47 7.37 -1.16 11.50
C VAL A 47 8.01 0.13 10.98
N LEU A 48 8.69 0.05 9.84
CA LEU A 48 9.30 1.20 9.18
C LEU A 48 8.51 1.54 7.92
N GLU A 49 7.97 2.76 7.87
CA GLU A 49 7.24 3.26 6.72
C GLU A 49 7.95 4.50 6.14
N ARG A 50 8.17 4.49 4.83
CA ARG A 50 8.88 5.60 4.16
C ARG A 50 8.02 6.86 4.01
N GLU A 51 6.71 6.68 3.94
CA GLU A 51 5.75 7.77 3.80
C GLU A 51 5.41 8.36 5.18
N ASN A 52 4.75 9.52 5.20
CA ASN A 52 4.43 10.24 6.45
C ASN A 52 3.10 9.82 7.07
N ARG A 53 2.40 8.86 6.46
CA ARG A 53 1.10 8.35 6.92
C ARG A 53 0.86 6.93 6.43
N LEU A 54 -0.10 6.25 7.04
CA LEU A 54 -0.58 4.96 6.57
C LEU A 54 -1.32 5.09 5.24
N ALA A 55 -1.37 3.98 4.52
CA ALA A 55 -2.21 3.83 3.33
C ALA A 55 -1.91 4.82 2.19
N GLU A 56 -0.70 5.39 2.12
CA GLU A 56 -0.35 6.39 1.09
C GLU A 56 -0.65 5.95 -0.34
N PRO A 57 -0.43 4.68 -0.77
CA PRO A 57 -0.84 4.23 -2.10
C PRO A 57 -2.33 4.42 -2.40
N TRP A 58 -3.19 4.30 -1.38
CA TRP A 58 -4.64 4.52 -1.50
C TRP A 58 -4.99 6.01 -1.59
N HIS A 59 -4.27 6.85 -0.88
CA HIS A 59 -4.45 8.32 -0.95
C HIS A 59 -4.11 8.87 -2.34
N ARG A 60 -3.11 8.28 -3.02
CA ARG A 60 -2.65 8.71 -4.36
C ARG A 60 -3.54 8.23 -5.51
N ARG A 61 -4.43 7.26 -5.28
CA ARG A 61 -5.35 6.75 -6.31
C ARG A 61 -6.50 7.73 -6.57
N HIS A 62 -7.13 7.56 -7.73
CA HIS A 62 -8.29 8.37 -8.11
C HIS A 62 -9.44 8.25 -7.08
N GLU A 63 -10.28 9.27 -7.06
CA GLU A 63 -11.28 9.45 -6.00
C GLU A 63 -12.33 8.32 -5.90
N ASN A 64 -12.68 7.70 -7.01
CA ASN A 64 -13.73 6.67 -7.08
C ASN A 64 -13.18 5.23 -7.00
N LEU A 65 -11.93 5.03 -6.55
CA LEU A 65 -11.36 3.69 -6.43
C LEU A 65 -12.11 2.88 -5.37
N HIS A 66 -12.50 1.66 -5.74
CA HIS A 66 -13.06 0.64 -4.85
C HIS A 66 -12.16 -0.59 -4.85
N LEU A 67 -12.20 -1.36 -3.75
CA LEU A 67 -11.66 -2.72 -3.78
C LEU A 67 -12.39 -3.55 -4.83
N ASN A 68 -11.64 -4.39 -5.53
CA ASN A 68 -12.17 -5.40 -6.43
C ASN A 68 -12.40 -6.77 -5.74
N THR A 69 -12.21 -6.81 -4.43
CA THR A 69 -12.47 -7.97 -3.57
C THR A 69 -13.53 -7.63 -2.54
N HIS A 70 -14.36 -8.63 -2.19
CA HIS A 70 -15.43 -8.45 -1.22
C HIS A 70 -14.86 -8.06 0.16
N ARG A 71 -15.55 -7.18 0.90
CA ARG A 71 -15.13 -6.69 2.20
C ARG A 71 -14.79 -7.80 3.19
N ASP A 72 -15.55 -8.89 3.22
CA ASP A 72 -15.35 -9.99 4.15
C ASP A 72 -14.08 -10.80 3.85
N LEU A 73 -13.55 -10.70 2.62
CA LEU A 73 -12.29 -11.33 2.18
C LEU A 73 -11.11 -10.35 2.20
N SER A 74 -11.34 -9.10 2.55
CA SER A 74 -10.35 -8.01 2.50
C SER A 74 -10.11 -7.36 3.86
N ALA A 75 -10.85 -7.80 4.89
CA ALA A 75 -10.65 -7.34 6.25
C ALA A 75 -9.32 -7.86 6.81
N LEU A 76 -8.66 -7.04 7.63
CA LEU A 76 -7.47 -7.47 8.37
C LEU A 76 -7.87 -8.41 9.53
N PRO A 77 -6.96 -9.30 9.96
CA PRO A 77 -7.27 -10.31 10.97
C PRO A 77 -7.85 -9.71 12.26
N GLY A 78 -9.01 -10.21 12.68
CA GLY A 78 -9.66 -9.79 13.92
C GLY A 78 -10.36 -8.42 13.89
N VAL A 79 -10.29 -7.68 12.80
CA VAL A 79 -10.95 -6.36 12.66
C VAL A 79 -11.82 -6.36 11.40
N ALA A 80 -13.12 -6.35 11.57
CA ALA A 80 -14.06 -6.26 10.46
C ALA A 80 -14.18 -4.80 9.94
N TYR A 81 -14.66 -4.64 8.71
CA TYR A 81 -15.11 -3.34 8.25
C TYR A 81 -16.35 -2.86 9.04
N PRO A 82 -16.56 -1.55 9.18
CA PRO A 82 -17.75 -1.01 9.85
C PRO A 82 -19.05 -1.57 9.27
N ALA A 83 -20.07 -1.70 10.12
CA ALA A 83 -21.41 -2.10 9.67
C ALA A 83 -21.93 -1.14 8.60
N GLY A 84 -22.59 -1.69 7.57
CA GLY A 84 -23.08 -0.90 6.44
C GLY A 84 -22.03 -0.63 5.34
N THR A 85 -20.77 -1.06 5.52
CA THR A 85 -19.79 -0.97 4.43
C THR A 85 -20.28 -1.74 3.19
N PRO A 86 -20.24 -1.16 1.98
CA PRO A 86 -20.59 -1.88 0.74
C PRO A 86 -19.75 -3.12 0.51
N ALA A 87 -20.23 -4.05 -0.32
CA ALA A 87 -19.53 -5.29 -0.68
C ALA A 87 -18.10 -5.05 -1.18
N PHE A 88 -17.93 -3.99 -1.96
CA PHE A 88 -16.63 -3.52 -2.47
C PHE A 88 -16.31 -2.15 -1.84
N PRO A 89 -15.50 -2.13 -0.77
CA PRO A 89 -15.22 -0.89 -0.04
C PRO A 89 -14.56 0.19 -0.88
N HIS A 90 -15.02 1.42 -0.72
CA HIS A 90 -14.36 2.57 -1.30
C HIS A 90 -12.99 2.83 -0.66
N ARG A 91 -12.05 3.43 -1.39
CA ARG A 91 -10.68 3.70 -0.92
C ARG A 91 -10.60 4.40 0.44
N THR A 92 -11.52 5.33 0.72
CA THR A 92 -11.55 6.01 2.03
C THR A 92 -11.90 5.08 3.17
N THR A 93 -12.77 4.11 2.92
CA THR A 93 -13.12 3.06 3.90
C THR A 93 -11.93 2.13 4.12
N VAL A 94 -11.17 1.79 3.07
CA VAL A 94 -9.93 1.00 3.19
C VAL A 94 -8.88 1.75 4.01
N ILE A 95 -8.67 3.05 3.72
CA ILE A 95 -7.76 3.91 4.49
C ILE A 95 -8.17 3.93 5.98
N GLY A 96 -9.45 4.16 6.26
CA GLY A 96 -9.97 4.15 7.63
C GLY A 96 -9.76 2.81 8.33
N HIS A 97 -9.97 1.69 7.62
CA HIS A 97 -9.75 0.35 8.15
C HIS A 97 -8.27 0.10 8.52
N LEU A 98 -7.32 0.48 7.66
CA LEU A 98 -5.89 0.32 7.94
C LEU A 98 -5.44 1.18 9.15
N ASN A 99 -5.92 2.42 9.25
CA ASN A 99 -5.64 3.27 10.40
C ASN A 99 -6.22 2.69 11.68
N HIS A 100 -7.50 2.31 11.65
CA HIS A 100 -8.17 1.70 12.81
C HIS A 100 -7.46 0.42 13.26
N PHE A 101 -7.03 -0.43 12.33
CA PHE A 101 -6.28 -1.65 12.66
C PHE A 101 -4.96 -1.32 13.38
N ALA A 102 -4.18 -0.37 12.87
CA ALA A 102 -2.92 0.01 13.48
C ALA A 102 -3.12 0.61 14.89
N GLU A 103 -4.14 1.44 15.06
CA GLU A 103 -4.51 2.05 16.34
C GLU A 103 -5.03 1.03 17.35
N ALA A 104 -5.97 0.16 16.96
CA ALA A 104 -6.57 -0.86 17.81
C ALA A 104 -5.51 -1.81 18.39
N HIS A 105 -4.50 -2.12 17.61
CA HIS A 105 -3.39 -2.99 18.02
C HIS A 105 -2.16 -2.21 18.52
N ARG A 106 -2.23 -0.88 18.59
CA ARG A 106 -1.11 -0.01 19.02
C ARG A 106 0.21 -0.36 18.34
N LEU A 107 0.16 -0.58 17.03
CA LEU A 107 1.33 -1.02 16.28
C LEU A 107 2.41 0.08 16.24
N PRO A 108 3.68 -0.25 16.53
CA PRO A 108 4.78 0.71 16.57
C PRO A 108 5.25 1.05 15.15
N VAL A 109 4.54 1.94 14.46
CA VAL A 109 4.88 2.41 13.11
C VAL A 109 5.71 3.69 13.21
N GLU A 110 6.89 3.67 12.61
CA GLU A 110 7.74 4.84 12.44
C GLU A 110 7.68 5.32 11.00
N PHE A 111 7.20 6.55 10.81
CA PHE A 111 7.00 7.17 9.51
C PHE A 111 8.22 7.97 9.03
N GLY A 112 8.31 8.22 7.73
CA GLY A 112 9.41 8.97 7.12
C GLY A 112 10.72 8.20 7.06
N ILE A 113 10.72 6.90 7.34
CA ILE A 113 11.90 6.05 7.39
C ILE A 113 11.99 5.16 6.15
N ALA A 114 12.77 5.60 5.18
CA ALA A 114 13.06 4.83 3.98
C ALA A 114 14.16 3.80 4.23
N VAL A 115 13.87 2.52 4.02
CA VAL A 115 14.86 1.46 4.01
C VAL A 115 15.54 1.44 2.63
N LYS A 116 16.88 1.48 2.65
CA LYS A 116 17.73 1.52 1.43
C LYS A 116 18.29 0.15 1.10
N ASP A 117 18.66 -0.61 2.14
CA ASP A 117 19.30 -1.90 1.97
C ASP A 117 19.15 -2.75 3.24
N VAL A 118 19.22 -4.08 3.06
CA VAL A 118 19.14 -5.09 4.11
C VAL A 118 20.23 -6.11 3.89
N SER A 119 21.06 -6.36 4.88
CA SER A 119 22.15 -7.35 4.82
C SER A 119 22.20 -8.21 6.08
N PHE A 120 22.50 -9.50 5.90
CA PHE A 120 22.70 -10.45 7.01
C PHE A 120 24.19 -10.71 7.22
N ASN A 121 24.66 -10.65 8.45
CA ASN A 121 26.08 -10.85 8.78
C ASN A 121 26.37 -12.21 9.44
N GLY A 122 25.39 -13.13 9.47
CA GLY A 122 25.51 -14.44 10.12
C GLY A 122 24.90 -14.49 11.53
N ASP A 123 24.68 -13.35 12.18
CA ASP A 123 24.12 -13.23 13.54
C ASP A 123 22.82 -12.43 13.55
N HIS A 124 22.82 -11.28 12.89
CA HIS A 124 21.65 -10.40 12.81
C HIS A 124 21.53 -9.72 11.44
N TRP A 125 20.36 -9.16 11.20
CA TRP A 125 20.10 -8.30 10.04
C TRP A 125 20.53 -6.86 10.35
N THR A 126 21.23 -6.26 9.41
CA THR A 126 21.48 -4.82 9.38
C THR A 126 20.54 -4.19 8.35
N VAL A 127 19.69 -3.27 8.80
CA VAL A 127 18.73 -2.52 7.96
C VAL A 127 19.24 -1.09 7.84
N ARG A 128 19.73 -0.71 6.66
CA ARG A 128 20.18 0.65 6.37
C ARG A 128 18.98 1.53 6.01
N THR A 129 18.75 2.56 6.81
CA THR A 129 17.62 3.47 6.64
C THR A 129 18.08 4.91 6.37
N SER A 130 17.12 5.78 6.03
CA SER A 130 17.33 7.23 5.90
C SER A 130 17.73 7.89 7.22
N ALA A 131 17.39 7.28 8.37
CA ALA A 131 17.68 7.76 9.72
C ALA A 131 18.84 7.01 10.41
N GLY A 132 19.67 6.28 9.64
CA GLY A 132 20.79 5.50 10.14
C GLY A 132 20.52 3.99 10.17
N PRO A 133 21.55 3.17 10.47
CA PRO A 133 21.42 1.73 10.49
C PRO A 133 20.67 1.24 11.74
N ARG A 134 19.91 0.16 11.57
CA ARG A 134 19.22 -0.57 12.63
C ARG A 134 19.60 -2.04 12.58
N ARG A 135 19.39 -2.75 13.67
CA ARG A 135 19.67 -4.18 13.78
C ARG A 135 18.40 -4.92 14.16
N ALA A 136 18.19 -6.10 13.57
CA ALA A 136 17.08 -6.95 13.92
C ALA A 136 17.46 -8.43 13.82
N ARG A 137 16.79 -9.25 14.62
CA ARG A 137 16.89 -10.71 14.51
C ARG A 137 16.14 -11.21 13.28
N HIS A 138 15.01 -10.57 12.98
CA HIS A 138 14.15 -10.91 11.86
C HIS A 138 13.82 -9.66 11.03
N VAL A 139 13.72 -9.84 9.73
CA VAL A 139 13.26 -8.78 8.81
C VAL A 139 12.15 -9.33 7.95
N VAL A 140 11.05 -8.60 7.88
CA VAL A 140 9.92 -8.90 7.01
C VAL A 140 9.80 -7.80 5.96
N VAL A 141 9.89 -8.17 4.69
CA VAL A 141 9.72 -7.23 3.58
C VAL A 141 8.25 -7.22 3.14
N ALA A 142 7.55 -6.11 3.41
CA ALA A 142 6.14 -5.89 3.11
C ALA A 142 5.92 -4.62 2.27
N THR A 143 6.84 -4.35 1.33
CA THR A 143 6.91 -3.10 0.55
C THR A 143 5.86 -2.97 -0.56
N GLY A 144 5.03 -3.99 -0.77
CA GLY A 144 4.01 -4.06 -1.82
C GLY A 144 4.57 -4.44 -3.19
N ARG A 145 3.69 -4.94 -4.06
CA ARG A 145 4.05 -5.41 -5.40
C ARG A 145 4.10 -4.25 -6.41
N ASP A 146 3.10 -3.38 -6.39
CA ASP A 146 2.87 -2.36 -7.42
C ASP A 146 3.55 -1.02 -7.08
N ARG A 147 4.83 -1.08 -6.66
CA ARG A 147 5.56 0.08 -6.15
C ARG A 147 6.10 0.99 -7.25
N GLN A 148 6.50 0.42 -8.37
CA GLN A 148 7.05 1.17 -9.50
C GLN A 148 6.11 1.04 -10.70
N PRO A 149 5.61 2.17 -11.24
CA PRO A 149 4.88 2.17 -12.49
C PRO A 149 5.74 1.66 -13.63
N PHE A 150 5.18 0.83 -14.47
CA PHE A 150 5.82 0.36 -15.70
C PHE A 150 4.96 0.76 -16.90
N ILE A 151 5.52 1.57 -17.78
CA ILE A 151 4.92 1.91 -19.08
C ILE A 151 5.76 1.20 -20.15
N PRO A 152 5.20 0.21 -20.85
CA PRO A 152 5.93 -0.45 -21.95
C PRO A 152 6.23 0.56 -23.05
N VAL A 153 7.38 0.37 -23.71
CA VAL A 153 7.75 1.17 -24.88
C VAL A 153 7.33 0.42 -26.15
N TRP A 154 6.61 1.09 -27.03
CA TRP A 154 6.22 0.55 -28.34
C TRP A 154 6.47 1.57 -29.45
N LYS A 155 6.56 1.05 -30.66
CA LYS A 155 6.87 1.85 -31.87
C LYS A 155 5.83 2.95 -32.07
N GLY A 156 6.28 4.18 -32.30
CA GLY A 156 5.45 5.37 -32.54
C GLY A 156 4.98 6.07 -31.27
N MET A 157 5.40 5.60 -30.11
CA MET A 157 5.05 6.24 -28.83
C MET A 157 5.66 7.65 -28.74
N GLU A 158 6.85 7.83 -29.30
CA GLU A 158 7.59 9.09 -29.36
C GLU A 158 6.92 10.15 -30.25
N ASP A 159 6.14 9.71 -31.25
CA ASP A 159 5.44 10.60 -32.18
C ASP A 159 4.00 10.91 -31.72
N PHE A 160 3.55 10.33 -30.61
CA PHE A 160 2.21 10.54 -30.10
C PHE A 160 2.06 11.95 -29.50
N PRO A 161 1.21 12.81 -30.10
CA PRO A 161 1.09 14.20 -29.66
C PRO A 161 0.31 14.37 -28.35
N GLY A 162 -0.30 13.31 -27.86
CA GLY A 162 -1.12 13.32 -26.65
C GLY A 162 -0.33 13.00 -25.37
N ARG A 163 -1.03 13.02 -24.26
CA ARG A 163 -0.47 12.67 -22.97
C ARG A 163 -0.51 11.16 -22.76
N ILE A 164 0.60 10.55 -22.38
CA ILE A 164 0.70 9.15 -21.94
C ILE A 164 0.86 9.13 -20.42
N VAL A 165 0.04 8.39 -19.72
CA VAL A 165 0.05 8.30 -18.26
C VAL A 165 -0.08 6.86 -17.79
N HIS A 166 0.59 6.53 -16.70
CA HIS A 166 0.35 5.28 -15.99
C HIS A 166 -0.94 5.38 -15.15
N SER A 167 -1.66 4.28 -14.96
CA SER A 167 -2.89 4.25 -14.15
C SER A 167 -2.70 4.70 -12.70
N ALA A 168 -1.47 4.68 -12.17
CA ALA A 168 -1.16 5.22 -10.85
C ALA A 168 -1.28 6.76 -10.79
N ASP A 169 -1.03 7.43 -11.92
CA ASP A 169 -1.01 8.90 -12.06
C ASP A 169 -2.21 9.41 -12.86
N PHE A 170 -3.26 8.62 -12.91
CA PHE A 170 -4.44 8.85 -13.72
C PHE A 170 -5.13 10.19 -13.38
N GLY A 171 -5.25 10.53 -12.10
CA GLY A 171 -5.85 11.79 -11.67
C GLY A 171 -7.38 11.74 -11.58
N ALA A 172 -8.02 12.89 -11.78
CA ALA A 172 -9.47 13.03 -11.68
C ALA A 172 -10.15 12.84 -13.05
N ALA A 173 -11.36 12.27 -13.06
CA ALA A 173 -12.12 12.04 -14.28
C ALA A 173 -12.40 13.33 -15.08
N LYS A 174 -12.58 14.46 -14.38
CA LYS A 174 -12.77 15.79 -15.00
C LYS A 174 -11.59 16.24 -15.88
N ASP A 175 -10.40 15.72 -15.63
CA ASP A 175 -9.20 16.06 -16.42
C ASP A 175 -9.27 15.48 -17.84
N TYR A 176 -10.24 14.60 -18.09
CA TYR A 176 -10.48 13.89 -19.35
C TYR A 176 -11.80 14.30 -20.04
N GLU A 177 -12.48 15.32 -19.53
CA GLU A 177 -13.69 15.86 -20.21
C GLU A 177 -13.35 16.30 -21.63
N ASP A 178 -14.24 15.95 -22.58
CA ASP A 178 -14.11 16.22 -24.02
C ASP A 178 -12.85 15.64 -24.69
N LYS A 179 -12.10 14.79 -24.01
CA LYS A 179 -10.90 14.15 -24.58
C LYS A 179 -11.19 12.77 -25.16
N LYS A 180 -10.41 12.41 -26.17
CA LYS A 180 -10.34 11.04 -26.68
C LYS A 180 -9.33 10.28 -25.85
N VAL A 181 -9.75 9.19 -25.20
CA VAL A 181 -8.94 8.42 -24.29
C VAL A 181 -8.79 6.98 -24.77
N LEU A 182 -7.56 6.50 -24.88
CA LEU A 182 -7.25 5.10 -25.12
C LEU A 182 -6.70 4.50 -23.84
N VAL A 183 -7.37 3.50 -23.30
CA VAL A 183 -6.87 2.71 -22.16
C VAL A 183 -6.17 1.47 -22.70
N VAL A 184 -4.87 1.35 -22.42
CA VAL A 184 -4.06 0.20 -22.82
C VAL A 184 -3.90 -0.75 -21.65
N GLY A 185 -4.47 -1.96 -21.78
CA GLY A 185 -4.46 -2.99 -20.75
C GLY A 185 -5.86 -3.32 -20.24
N ALA A 186 -6.22 -4.60 -20.33
CA ALA A 186 -7.53 -5.14 -19.94
C ALA A 186 -7.51 -5.83 -18.55
N GLY A 187 -6.56 -5.46 -17.68
CA GLY A 187 -6.53 -5.90 -16.29
C GLY A 187 -7.42 -5.01 -15.39
N ASN A 188 -7.42 -5.30 -14.08
CA ASN A 188 -8.23 -4.57 -13.09
C ASN A 188 -8.06 -3.05 -13.20
N SER A 189 -6.83 -2.56 -13.36
CA SER A 189 -6.57 -1.11 -13.49
C SER A 189 -7.15 -0.50 -14.77
N GLY A 190 -7.18 -1.25 -15.88
CA GLY A 190 -7.77 -0.78 -17.13
C GLY A 190 -9.29 -0.67 -17.03
N PHE A 191 -9.95 -1.70 -16.47
CA PHE A 191 -11.40 -1.64 -16.22
C PHE A 191 -11.78 -0.58 -15.20
N ASP A 192 -10.98 -0.41 -14.14
CA ASP A 192 -11.20 0.62 -13.14
C ASP A 192 -11.10 2.03 -13.76
N ALA A 193 -10.09 2.28 -14.60
CA ALA A 193 -9.96 3.53 -15.34
C ALA A 193 -11.17 3.78 -16.27
N LEU A 194 -11.65 2.77 -16.97
CA LEU A 194 -12.85 2.90 -17.82
C LEU A 194 -14.09 3.24 -16.99
N ASN A 195 -14.31 2.55 -15.89
CA ASN A 195 -15.44 2.81 -14.99
C ASN A 195 -15.38 4.23 -14.42
N HIS A 196 -14.19 4.69 -14.03
CA HIS A 196 -14.00 6.04 -13.54
C HIS A 196 -14.31 7.09 -14.62
N LEU A 197 -13.84 6.87 -15.84
CA LEU A 197 -14.08 7.76 -16.98
C LEU A 197 -15.53 7.72 -17.49
N SER A 198 -16.24 6.61 -17.35
CA SER A 198 -17.63 6.49 -17.81
C SER A 198 -18.59 7.46 -17.12
N GLY A 199 -18.25 7.91 -15.91
CA GLY A 199 -18.96 8.95 -15.16
C GLY A 199 -18.62 10.37 -15.60
N ALA A 200 -17.57 10.58 -16.39
CA ALA A 200 -17.18 11.87 -16.93
C ALA A 200 -17.78 12.07 -18.34
N LYS A 201 -17.94 13.31 -18.77
CA LYS A 201 -18.31 13.66 -20.16
C LYS A 201 -17.10 13.48 -21.08
N THR A 202 -16.55 12.26 -21.16
CA THR A 202 -15.45 11.95 -22.10
C THR A 202 -15.99 11.85 -23.52
N GLY A 203 -15.24 12.34 -24.48
CA GLY A 203 -15.67 12.35 -25.88
C GLY A 203 -15.76 10.96 -26.47
N GLN A 204 -14.70 10.17 -26.40
CA GLN A 204 -14.64 8.79 -26.89
C GLN A 204 -13.65 7.99 -26.05
N MET A 205 -13.99 6.74 -25.72
CA MET A 205 -13.13 5.83 -24.98
C MET A 205 -12.93 4.53 -25.73
N TRP A 206 -11.72 4.01 -25.70
CA TRP A 206 -11.37 2.70 -26.26
C TRP A 206 -10.56 1.91 -25.24
N LEU A 207 -10.74 0.61 -25.24
CA LEU A 207 -9.92 -0.34 -24.51
C LEU A 207 -9.13 -1.18 -25.50
N ALA A 208 -7.82 -1.15 -25.41
CA ALA A 208 -6.95 -2.06 -26.14
C ALA A 208 -6.35 -3.09 -25.17
N ALA A 209 -6.62 -4.37 -25.41
CA ALA A 209 -5.86 -5.44 -24.78
C ALA A 209 -4.50 -5.56 -25.50
N PRO A 210 -3.37 -5.67 -24.78
CA PRO A 210 -2.12 -6.01 -25.43
C PRO A 210 -2.28 -7.39 -26.07
N THR A 211 -2.02 -7.48 -27.37
CA THR A 211 -1.88 -8.78 -28.00
C THR A 211 -0.64 -9.45 -27.40
N THR A 212 -0.82 -10.65 -26.88
CA THR A 212 0.24 -11.48 -26.30
C THR A 212 1.19 -11.98 -27.41
N SER A 213 1.96 -11.11 -28.00
CA SER A 213 3.10 -11.48 -28.81
C SER A 213 4.31 -10.74 -28.29
N THR A 214 5.14 -11.52 -27.61
CA THR A 214 6.50 -11.20 -27.15
C THR A 214 6.63 -10.26 -25.96
N PHE A 215 6.67 -10.87 -24.79
CA PHE A 215 7.58 -10.44 -23.72
C PHE A 215 8.83 -11.28 -23.76
#